data_8292818d77a674b115d2e15a54fb9026
#
_entry.id   8292818d77a674b115d2e15a54fb9026
#
_cell.length_a   1.000
_cell.length_b   1.000
_cell.length_c   1.000
_cell.angle_alpha   90.00
_cell.angle_beta   90.00
_cell.angle_gamma   90.00
#
_symmetry.space_group_name_H-M   'P 1'
#
loop_
_entity.id
_entity.type
_entity.pdbx_description
1 polymer ?
#
loop_
_entity_poly.entity_id
_entity_poly.type
_entity_poly.pdbx_seq_one_letter_code
_entity_poly.pdbx_strand_id
1 'polypeptide(L)'
;MRFWGLMLLIPFFWALPVSAQKEGKVYTLSGTFMIEVPPYMSMNQAKQEAIRKAQNQAIDSVFGSTLSTRVSTVVSNKNGKSDVSTRAINEEVIKGIWLGNLAEPKISQPIFSDGKQWLEVTVKGRARKLTNAGADFEALPLYYQPEKELKTEVYKSGQDFFLYFKSPTDGYLNVFIYDITSDAVVCLLPYQGSGSGSYAVTHDEEYYFFSPQKAKPGDGDVNEVVMTCSENNDEEMNELYVVFSPEYFSKGISKIQQRKISDDLVVPPAMGFMDFNDWLIKNQAKDEKMQVLRINLLVKKQ
;
A
#
# COMPACT_ATOMS: atom_id res chain seq x y z
N MET A 1 -34.08 -61.57 37.97
CA MET A 1 -32.74 -61.26 37.48
C MET A 1 -32.88 -60.20 36.41
N ARG A 2 -32.51 -58.95 36.75
CA ARG A 2 -32.55 -57.80 35.83
C ARG A 2 -31.09 -57.43 35.53
N PHE A 3 -30.68 -57.61 34.26
CA PHE A 3 -29.38 -57.13 33.76
C PHE A 3 -29.53 -55.66 33.32
N TRP A 4 -28.80 -54.76 33.95
CA TRP A 4 -28.62 -53.42 33.53
C TRP A 4 -27.38 -53.35 32.64
N GLY A 5 -27.58 -53.04 31.35
CA GLY A 5 -26.48 -52.74 30.44
C GLY A 5 -26.03 -51.28 30.60
N LEU A 6 -24.81 -51.11 31.03
CA LEU A 6 -24.12 -49.79 31.12
C LEU A 6 -23.65 -49.43 29.72
N MET A 7 -24.28 -48.40 29.10
CA MET A 7 -23.92 -47.88 27.79
C MET A 7 -22.86 -46.80 27.99
N LEU A 8 -21.59 -47.13 27.70
CA LEU A 8 -20.46 -46.18 27.70
C LEU A 8 -20.57 -45.30 26.47
N LEU A 9 -20.93 -44.02 26.67
CA LEU A 9 -20.84 -42.96 25.68
C LEU A 9 -19.38 -42.49 25.58
N ILE A 10 -18.69 -42.86 24.49
CA ILE A 10 -17.38 -42.34 24.14
C ILE A 10 -17.59 -41.01 23.42
N PRO A 11 -17.10 -39.87 23.95
CA PRO A 11 -17.14 -38.62 23.22
C PRO A 11 -16.16 -38.67 22.05
N PHE A 12 -16.69 -38.64 20.84
CA PHE A 12 -15.92 -38.52 19.60
C PHE A 12 -15.40 -37.05 19.50
N PHE A 13 -14.19 -36.83 19.96
CA PHE A 13 -13.49 -35.54 19.73
C PHE A 13 -13.14 -35.46 18.24
N TRP A 14 -13.90 -34.67 17.52
CA TRP A 14 -13.50 -34.22 16.17
C TRP A 14 -12.33 -33.26 16.34
N ALA A 15 -11.12 -33.75 16.17
CA ALA A 15 -9.95 -32.90 15.97
C ALA A 15 -10.07 -32.23 14.60
N LEU A 16 -10.47 -30.98 14.58
CA LEU A 16 -10.36 -30.13 13.39
C LEU A 16 -8.86 -30.07 13.02
N PRO A 17 -8.50 -30.26 11.75
CA PRO A 17 -7.12 -30.07 11.34
C PRO A 17 -6.78 -28.61 11.54
N VAL A 18 -5.97 -28.31 12.54
CA VAL A 18 -5.28 -27.02 12.63
C VAL A 18 -4.34 -26.98 11.42
N SER A 19 -4.73 -26.23 10.42
CA SER A 19 -3.89 -25.93 9.27
C SER A 19 -2.66 -25.18 9.81
N ALA A 20 -1.57 -25.88 10.01
CA ALA A 20 -0.28 -25.27 10.38
C ALA A 20 0.14 -24.40 9.18
N GLN A 21 -0.13 -23.11 9.30
CA GLN A 21 0.33 -22.11 8.34
C GLN A 21 1.86 -22.15 8.37
N LYS A 22 2.51 -22.37 7.21
CA LYS A 22 3.96 -22.28 7.10
C LYS A 22 4.35 -20.83 7.37
N GLU A 23 4.84 -20.56 8.56
CA GLU A 23 5.54 -19.31 8.85
C GLU A 23 6.63 -19.10 7.80
N GLY A 24 6.64 -17.94 7.14
CA GLY A 24 7.64 -17.61 6.15
C GLY A 24 9.04 -17.68 6.77
N LYS A 25 9.99 -18.32 6.09
CA LYS A 25 11.36 -18.52 6.59
C LYS A 25 12.01 -17.17 6.90
N VAL A 26 12.44 -17.00 8.16
CA VAL A 26 13.15 -15.82 8.64
C VAL A 26 14.66 -15.99 8.42
N TYR A 27 15.28 -14.96 7.88
CA TYR A 27 16.71 -14.90 7.58
C TYR A 27 17.39 -13.85 8.45
N THR A 28 18.64 -14.11 8.82
CA THR A 28 19.50 -13.09 9.45
C THR A 28 20.32 -12.44 8.36
N LEU A 29 20.19 -11.13 8.23
CA LEU A 29 20.85 -10.33 7.21
C LEU A 29 21.75 -9.27 7.84
N SER A 30 22.75 -8.82 7.07
CA SER A 30 23.59 -7.66 7.40
C SER A 30 23.81 -6.84 6.14
N GLY A 31 23.77 -5.52 6.28
CA GLY A 31 24.02 -4.58 5.19
C GLY A 31 24.79 -3.37 5.68
N THR A 32 25.59 -2.78 4.79
CA THR A 32 26.35 -1.55 5.05
C THR A 32 26.08 -0.57 3.96
N PHE A 33 25.76 0.67 4.30
CA PHE A 33 25.51 1.74 3.34
C PHE A 33 26.24 3.00 3.74
N MET A 34 26.83 3.68 2.75
CA MET A 34 27.48 4.98 2.90
C MET A 34 26.62 6.04 2.21
N ILE A 35 26.25 7.08 2.96
CA ILE A 35 25.46 8.21 2.45
C ILE A 35 26.26 9.50 2.49
N GLU A 36 26.14 10.31 1.45
CA GLU A 36 26.55 11.73 1.50
C GLU A 36 25.56 12.50 2.38
N VAL A 37 26.06 13.32 3.28
CA VAL A 37 25.26 14.19 4.15
C VAL A 37 25.26 15.59 3.55
N PRO A 38 24.22 15.97 2.79
CA PRO A 38 24.15 17.31 2.21
C PRO A 38 23.97 18.37 3.28
N PRO A 39 24.38 19.64 3.02
CA PRO A 39 24.30 20.72 4.00
C PRO A 39 22.90 21.02 4.55
N TYR A 40 21.85 20.71 3.79
CA TYR A 40 20.46 20.90 4.20
C TYR A 40 19.89 19.74 5.03
N MET A 41 20.61 18.64 5.18
CA MET A 41 20.18 17.44 5.91
C MET A 41 20.79 17.44 7.31
N SER A 42 19.97 17.30 8.34
CA SER A 42 20.47 17.11 9.70
C SER A 42 21.16 15.76 9.86
N MET A 43 22.14 15.67 10.78
CA MET A 43 22.84 14.42 11.07
C MET A 43 21.88 13.29 11.50
N ASN A 44 20.80 13.61 12.21
CA ASN A 44 19.79 12.62 12.60
C ASN A 44 19.00 12.09 11.40
N GLN A 45 18.64 12.95 10.45
CA GLN A 45 18.00 12.54 9.20
C GLN A 45 18.94 11.66 8.38
N ALA A 46 20.22 12.04 8.25
CA ALA A 46 21.22 11.26 7.54
C ALA A 46 21.41 9.86 8.15
N LYS A 47 21.46 9.76 9.50
CA LYS A 47 21.52 8.46 10.19
C LYS A 47 20.31 7.58 9.89
N GLN A 48 19.09 8.12 9.98
CA GLN A 48 17.87 7.34 9.71
C GLN A 48 17.82 6.87 8.25
N GLU A 49 18.15 7.75 7.33
CA GLU A 49 18.19 7.43 5.90
C GLU A 49 19.25 6.36 5.58
N ALA A 50 20.45 6.47 6.17
CA ALA A 50 21.52 5.50 6.00
C ALA A 50 21.14 4.12 6.57
N ILE A 51 20.48 4.08 7.75
CA ILE A 51 19.93 2.85 8.32
C ILE A 51 18.94 2.20 7.37
N ARG A 52 17.98 2.97 6.86
CA ARG A 52 16.96 2.49 5.92
C ARG A 52 17.59 1.92 4.65
N LYS A 53 18.55 2.64 4.05
CA LYS A 53 19.26 2.17 2.85
C LYS A 53 20.10 0.93 3.11
N ALA A 54 20.77 0.83 4.27
CA ALA A 54 21.53 -0.36 4.65
C ALA A 54 20.62 -1.59 4.84
N GLN A 55 19.42 -1.41 5.42
CA GLN A 55 18.42 -2.48 5.55
C GLN A 55 17.92 -2.93 4.17
N ASN A 56 17.58 -1.98 3.29
CA ASN A 56 17.13 -2.28 1.93
C ASN A 56 18.21 -3.02 1.14
N GLN A 57 19.47 -2.59 1.21
CA GLN A 57 20.59 -3.27 0.55
C GLN A 57 20.79 -4.69 1.08
N ALA A 58 20.64 -4.90 2.39
CA ALA A 58 20.71 -6.24 2.98
C ALA A 58 19.60 -7.15 2.46
N ILE A 59 18.38 -6.65 2.35
CA ILE A 59 17.22 -7.36 1.81
C ILE A 59 17.44 -7.69 0.33
N ASP A 60 17.86 -6.70 -0.45
CA ASP A 60 18.10 -6.83 -1.89
C ASP A 60 19.17 -7.87 -2.22
N SER A 61 20.25 -7.89 -1.45
CA SER A 61 21.36 -8.83 -1.64
C SER A 61 20.94 -10.29 -1.50
N VAL A 62 19.86 -10.59 -0.77
CA VAL A 62 19.43 -11.97 -0.48
C VAL A 62 18.15 -12.35 -1.23
N PHE A 63 17.19 -11.43 -1.34
CA PHE A 63 15.90 -11.71 -1.96
C PHE A 63 15.77 -11.13 -3.37
N GLY A 64 16.70 -10.28 -3.76
CA GLY A 64 16.68 -9.52 -5.00
C GLY A 64 15.69 -8.36 -4.96
N SER A 65 15.94 -7.34 -5.78
CA SER A 65 14.99 -6.30 -6.13
C SER A 65 14.55 -6.49 -7.58
N THR A 66 13.37 -6.00 -7.89
CA THR A 66 12.96 -5.76 -9.27
C THR A 66 13.00 -4.26 -9.46
N LEU A 67 13.91 -3.77 -10.30
CA LEU A 67 13.82 -2.42 -10.82
C LEU A 67 12.56 -2.35 -11.70
N SER A 68 11.50 -1.78 -11.17
CA SER A 68 10.38 -1.33 -11.96
C SER A 68 10.74 0.07 -12.45
N THR A 69 11.30 0.17 -13.65
CA THR A 69 11.45 1.47 -14.31
C THR A 69 10.09 1.87 -14.81
N ARG A 70 9.42 2.76 -14.10
CA ARG A 70 8.20 3.39 -14.56
C ARG A 70 8.58 4.66 -15.29
N VAL A 71 8.27 4.70 -16.55
CA VAL A 71 8.38 5.90 -17.35
C VAL A 71 7.02 6.58 -17.31
N SER A 72 6.89 7.59 -16.44
CA SER A 72 5.76 8.53 -16.51
C SER A 72 6.13 9.60 -17.51
N THR A 73 5.47 9.57 -18.67
CA THR A 73 5.63 10.62 -19.69
C THR A 73 4.51 11.63 -19.48
N VAL A 74 4.85 12.79 -18.98
CA VAL A 74 3.93 13.94 -18.90
C VAL A 74 4.12 14.79 -20.14
N VAL A 75 3.13 14.83 -21.00
CA VAL A 75 3.12 15.71 -22.18
C VAL A 75 2.38 16.99 -21.81
N SER A 76 3.10 18.07 -21.59
CA SER A 76 2.55 19.39 -21.31
C SER A 76 2.58 20.26 -22.55
N ASN A 77 1.43 20.72 -23.01
CA ASN A 77 1.31 21.67 -24.12
C ASN A 77 1.19 23.11 -23.57
N LYS A 78 2.29 23.86 -23.59
CA LYS A 78 2.26 25.30 -23.31
C LYS A 78 2.55 26.11 -24.57
N ASN A 79 1.61 26.96 -24.97
CA ASN A 79 1.78 27.91 -26.09
C ASN A 79 2.23 27.26 -27.42
N GLY A 80 1.63 26.13 -27.79
CA GLY A 80 1.95 25.46 -29.07
C GLY A 80 3.32 24.77 -29.09
N LYS A 81 4.01 24.66 -27.97
CA LYS A 81 5.21 23.83 -27.78
C LYS A 81 4.89 22.67 -26.84
N SER A 82 5.03 21.46 -27.36
CA SER A 82 4.94 20.25 -26.55
C SER A 82 6.22 20.11 -25.75
N ASP A 83 6.10 20.19 -24.43
CA ASP A 83 7.20 19.88 -23.50
C ASP A 83 6.94 18.44 -22.99
N VAL A 84 7.81 17.52 -23.36
CA VAL A 84 7.74 16.11 -22.95
C VAL A 84 8.66 15.96 -21.77
N SER A 85 8.13 16.01 -20.54
CA SER A 85 8.89 15.67 -19.36
C SER A 85 8.73 14.19 -19.07
N THR A 86 9.80 13.43 -19.30
CA THR A 86 9.87 12.02 -18.93
C THR A 86 10.44 11.92 -17.52
N ARG A 87 9.60 11.63 -16.54
CA ARG A 87 10.05 11.34 -15.18
C ARG A 87 10.21 9.82 -15.04
N ALA A 88 11.45 9.35 -15.07
CA ALA A 88 11.75 7.98 -14.69
C ALA A 88 11.71 7.88 -13.16
N ILE A 89 10.66 7.27 -12.63
CA ILE A 89 10.58 6.89 -11.22
C ILE A 89 11.16 5.49 -11.13
N ASN A 90 12.43 5.40 -10.73
CA ASN A 90 13.05 4.12 -10.40
C ASN A 90 12.53 3.69 -9.03
N GLU A 91 11.47 2.91 -9.01
CA GLU A 91 11.01 2.22 -7.80
C GLU A 91 11.75 0.90 -7.67
N GLU A 92 12.56 0.81 -6.65
CA GLU A 92 13.11 -0.45 -6.18
C GLU A 92 12.02 -1.22 -5.42
N VAL A 93 11.38 -2.18 -6.07
CA VAL A 93 10.43 -3.07 -5.40
C VAL A 93 11.22 -4.09 -4.59
N ILE A 94 11.34 -3.81 -3.30
CA ILE A 94 12.04 -4.68 -2.34
C ILE A 94 11.24 -5.96 -2.14
N LYS A 95 11.85 -7.12 -2.39
CA LYS A 95 11.20 -8.43 -2.24
C LYS A 95 11.29 -9.01 -0.83
N GLY A 96 11.48 -8.19 0.17
CA GLY A 96 11.57 -8.62 1.56
C GLY A 96 11.18 -7.56 2.56
N ILE A 97 10.95 -7.99 3.79
CA ILE A 97 10.61 -7.12 4.92
C ILE A 97 11.64 -7.27 6.01
N TRP A 98 12.13 -6.14 6.55
CA TRP A 98 12.97 -6.09 7.73
C TRP A 98 12.11 -6.21 8.98
N LEU A 99 12.29 -7.31 9.75
CA LEU A 99 11.48 -7.62 10.92
C LEU A 99 12.00 -6.97 12.20
N GLY A 100 13.25 -6.53 12.19
CA GLY A 100 13.88 -5.87 13.34
C GLY A 100 15.38 -6.09 13.41
N ASN A 101 16.05 -5.21 14.14
CA ASN A 101 17.48 -5.29 14.37
C ASN A 101 17.81 -6.34 15.42
N LEU A 102 18.89 -7.11 15.22
CA LEU A 102 19.48 -8.03 16.21
C LEU A 102 20.49 -7.32 17.11
N ALA A 103 20.99 -6.18 16.67
CA ALA A 103 21.91 -5.31 17.40
C ALA A 103 21.66 -3.87 16.99
N GLU A 104 22.08 -2.91 17.81
CA GLU A 104 22.03 -1.50 17.42
C GLU A 104 22.86 -1.26 16.16
N PRO A 105 22.35 -0.40 15.22
CA PRO A 105 23.10 -0.01 14.03
C PRO A 105 24.47 0.57 14.40
N LYS A 106 25.50 0.06 13.77
CA LYS A 106 26.85 0.61 13.92
C LYS A 106 26.97 1.81 12.97
N ILE A 107 27.20 2.97 13.52
CA ILE A 107 27.31 4.23 12.81
C ILE A 107 28.76 4.71 12.92
N SER A 108 29.42 4.94 11.78
CA SER A 108 30.78 5.49 11.77
C SER A 108 30.81 6.95 12.26
N GLN A 109 32.00 7.43 12.61
CA GLN A 109 32.19 8.87 12.65
C GLN A 109 32.09 9.44 11.22
N PRO A 110 31.59 10.69 11.06
CA PRO A 110 31.55 11.33 9.75
C PRO A 110 32.91 11.38 9.10
N ILE A 111 32.98 11.02 7.82
CA ILE A 111 34.19 11.07 7.00
C ILE A 111 34.08 12.29 6.09
N PHE A 112 35.13 13.09 6.02
CA PHE A 112 35.22 14.25 5.13
C PHE A 112 36.14 13.90 3.98
N SER A 113 35.63 13.94 2.74
CA SER A 113 36.38 13.73 1.51
C SER A 113 35.81 14.61 0.41
N ASP A 114 36.69 15.22 -0.38
CA ASP A 114 36.33 16.06 -1.54
C ASP A 114 35.30 17.18 -1.22
N GLY A 115 35.44 17.78 -0.03
CA GLY A 115 34.52 18.83 0.44
C GLY A 115 33.12 18.32 0.84
N LYS A 116 32.91 17.01 0.87
CA LYS A 116 31.65 16.36 1.23
C LYS A 116 31.77 15.60 2.53
N GLN A 117 30.67 15.51 3.24
CA GLN A 117 30.57 14.75 4.47
C GLN A 117 29.87 13.43 4.17
N TRP A 118 30.46 12.33 4.62
CA TRP A 118 29.93 10.97 4.43
C TRP A 118 29.67 10.30 5.76
N LEU A 119 28.66 9.44 5.80
CA LEU A 119 28.30 8.64 6.97
C LEU A 119 28.09 7.19 6.53
N GLU A 120 28.83 6.27 7.16
CA GLU A 120 28.64 4.84 6.94
C GLU A 120 27.82 4.23 8.07
N VAL A 121 26.87 3.37 7.71
CA VAL A 121 26.01 2.65 8.66
C VAL A 121 26.01 1.17 8.30
N THR A 122 26.24 0.32 9.31
CA THR A 122 26.09 -1.13 9.21
C THR A 122 24.94 -1.57 10.09
N VAL A 123 24.04 -2.36 9.53
CA VAL A 123 22.90 -2.98 10.22
C VAL A 123 23.01 -4.50 10.24
N LYS A 124 22.49 -5.14 11.29
CA LYS A 124 22.29 -6.58 11.36
C LYS A 124 20.93 -6.86 11.96
N GLY A 125 20.11 -7.66 11.28
CA GLY A 125 18.75 -7.92 11.72
C GLY A 125 18.14 -9.15 11.09
N ARG A 126 16.84 -9.31 11.32
CA ARG A 126 16.04 -10.38 10.77
C ARG A 126 15.18 -9.82 9.63
N ALA A 127 15.04 -10.60 8.57
CA ALA A 127 14.18 -10.26 7.46
C ALA A 127 13.46 -11.51 6.94
N ARG A 128 12.35 -11.30 6.27
CA ARG A 128 11.54 -12.32 5.64
C ARG A 128 11.33 -11.96 4.17
N LYS A 129 11.38 -12.97 3.30
CA LYS A 129 11.02 -12.78 1.90
C LYS A 129 9.53 -12.45 1.80
N LEU A 130 9.18 -11.40 1.04
CA LEU A 130 7.80 -11.19 0.61
C LEU A 130 7.47 -12.26 -0.41
N THR A 131 6.59 -13.17 -0.06
CA THR A 131 5.93 -14.01 -1.05
C THR A 131 4.83 -13.14 -1.64
N ASN A 132 5.01 -12.72 -2.90
CA ASN A 132 3.88 -12.26 -3.69
C ASN A 132 3.00 -13.49 -3.96
N ALA A 133 2.25 -13.93 -2.96
CA ALA A 133 1.02 -14.63 -3.23
C ALA A 133 0.17 -13.61 -3.98
N GLY A 134 -0.24 -13.92 -5.20
CA GLY A 134 -1.22 -13.09 -5.90
C GLY A 134 -2.39 -12.84 -4.95
N ALA A 135 -3.02 -11.68 -5.06
CA ALA A 135 -4.18 -11.39 -4.23
C ALA A 135 -5.23 -12.49 -4.48
N ASP A 136 -5.68 -13.14 -3.40
CA ASP A 136 -6.72 -14.17 -3.50
C ASP A 136 -8.12 -13.55 -3.68
N PHE A 137 -8.22 -12.22 -3.59
CA PHE A 137 -9.43 -11.45 -3.84
C PHE A 137 -9.48 -10.90 -5.26
N GLU A 138 -10.67 -10.61 -5.73
CA GLU A 138 -10.91 -9.92 -6.99
C GLU A 138 -11.17 -8.43 -6.72
N ALA A 139 -10.48 -7.54 -7.41
CA ALA A 139 -10.73 -6.10 -7.39
C ALA A 139 -10.60 -5.54 -8.81
N LEU A 140 -11.65 -4.88 -9.30
CA LEU A 140 -11.73 -4.38 -10.66
C LEU A 140 -12.13 -2.90 -10.64
N PRO A 141 -11.31 -2.01 -11.19
CA PRO A 141 -11.71 -0.63 -11.47
C PRO A 141 -12.81 -0.60 -12.54
N LEU A 142 -13.86 0.17 -12.30
CA LEU A 142 -15.01 0.29 -13.17
C LEU A 142 -15.27 1.76 -13.54
N TYR A 143 -15.90 2.00 -14.69
CA TYR A 143 -16.27 3.34 -15.15
C TYR A 143 -17.74 3.42 -15.52
N TYR A 144 -18.28 4.63 -15.58
CA TYR A 144 -19.64 4.97 -16.02
C TYR A 144 -20.75 4.42 -15.13
N GLN A 145 -20.77 3.11 -14.80
CA GLN A 145 -21.73 2.48 -13.88
C GLN A 145 -21.05 1.40 -13.05
N PRO A 146 -21.54 1.12 -11.83
CA PRO A 146 -21.00 0.08 -10.98
C PRO A 146 -21.43 -1.32 -11.43
N GLU A 147 -20.96 -1.74 -12.60
CA GLU A 147 -21.21 -3.01 -13.23
C GLU A 147 -19.88 -3.68 -13.61
N LYS A 148 -19.71 -4.96 -13.28
CA LYS A 148 -18.44 -5.69 -13.43
C LYS A 148 -17.95 -5.78 -14.87
N GLU A 149 -18.86 -5.75 -15.83
CA GLU A 149 -18.60 -5.76 -17.28
C GLU A 149 -17.91 -4.48 -17.74
N LEU A 150 -18.08 -3.38 -17.01
CA LEU A 150 -17.50 -2.06 -17.31
C LEU A 150 -16.13 -1.86 -16.64
N LYS A 151 -15.31 -2.90 -16.59
CA LYS A 151 -13.95 -2.80 -16.07
C LYS A 151 -13.06 -1.99 -17.00
N THR A 152 -12.23 -1.12 -16.42
CA THR A 152 -11.24 -0.32 -17.16
C THR A 152 -10.05 0.08 -16.30
N GLU A 153 -8.92 0.27 -16.91
CA GLU A 153 -7.74 0.92 -16.32
C GLU A 153 -7.47 2.27 -17.00
N VAL A 154 -8.32 2.67 -17.96
CA VAL A 154 -8.18 3.91 -18.73
C VAL A 154 -9.45 4.75 -18.61
N TYR A 155 -9.31 5.94 -18.06
CA TYR A 155 -10.39 6.91 -17.84
C TYR A 155 -10.21 8.13 -18.72
N LYS A 156 -11.32 8.83 -18.99
CA LYS A 156 -11.31 10.21 -19.47
C LYS A 156 -11.51 11.13 -18.26
N SER A 157 -10.89 12.31 -18.31
CA SER A 157 -11.11 13.34 -17.29
C SER A 157 -12.59 13.66 -17.13
N GLY A 158 -13.08 13.65 -15.89
CA GLY A 158 -14.50 13.83 -15.55
C GLY A 158 -15.33 12.55 -15.50
N GLN A 159 -14.74 11.38 -15.69
CA GLN A 159 -15.45 10.09 -15.55
C GLN A 159 -15.49 9.62 -14.10
N ASP A 160 -16.64 9.04 -13.73
CA ASP A 160 -16.81 8.41 -12.43
C ASP A 160 -15.96 7.15 -12.33
N PHE A 161 -15.40 6.93 -11.13
CA PHE A 161 -14.65 5.76 -10.76
C PHE A 161 -15.43 4.93 -9.76
N PHE A 162 -15.56 3.63 -10.02
CA PHE A 162 -16.08 2.66 -9.06
C PHE A 162 -15.09 1.53 -8.89
N LEU A 163 -15.21 0.79 -7.78
CA LEU A 163 -14.40 -0.38 -7.52
C LEU A 163 -15.30 -1.57 -7.18
N TYR A 164 -15.24 -2.60 -8.03
CA TYR A 164 -15.75 -3.91 -7.65
C TYR A 164 -14.75 -4.63 -6.76
N PHE A 165 -15.24 -5.29 -5.72
CA PHE A 165 -14.43 -6.10 -4.83
C PHE A 165 -15.18 -7.36 -4.40
N LYS A 166 -14.46 -8.49 -4.33
CA LYS A 166 -14.93 -9.74 -3.76
C LYS A 166 -13.77 -10.52 -3.15
N SER A 167 -13.93 -11.04 -1.94
CA SER A 167 -12.93 -11.85 -1.25
C SER A 167 -13.48 -13.23 -0.90
N PRO A 168 -12.67 -14.31 -0.98
CA PRO A 168 -13.07 -15.65 -0.52
C PRO A 168 -13.07 -15.79 1.00
N THR A 169 -12.61 -14.76 1.75
CA THR A 169 -12.56 -14.76 3.22
C THR A 169 -13.09 -13.46 3.78
N ASP A 170 -13.64 -13.52 5.00
CA ASP A 170 -13.95 -12.31 5.77
C ASP A 170 -12.67 -11.52 6.05
N GLY A 171 -12.78 -10.21 6.17
CA GLY A 171 -11.62 -9.39 6.47
C GLY A 171 -11.87 -7.89 6.43
N TYR A 172 -10.80 -7.16 6.25
CA TYR A 172 -10.74 -5.71 6.32
C TYR A 172 -10.07 -5.16 5.07
N LEU A 173 -10.66 -4.13 4.50
CA LEU A 173 -10.26 -3.54 3.23
C LEU A 173 -9.93 -2.05 3.43
N ASN A 174 -8.82 -1.62 2.85
CA ASN A 174 -8.52 -0.20 2.62
C ASN A 174 -8.17 0.00 1.16
N VAL A 175 -8.61 1.12 0.61
CA VAL A 175 -8.33 1.51 -0.77
C VAL A 175 -7.68 2.89 -0.78
N PHE A 176 -6.56 2.98 -1.50
CA PHE A 176 -5.82 4.23 -1.64
C PHE A 176 -5.58 4.50 -3.12
N ILE A 177 -5.53 5.76 -3.49
CA ILE A 177 -5.07 6.21 -4.80
C ILE A 177 -3.82 7.08 -4.63
N TYR A 178 -2.78 6.75 -5.35
CA TYR A 178 -1.57 7.54 -5.43
C TYR A 178 -1.61 8.38 -6.70
N ASP A 179 -1.68 9.68 -6.53
CA ASP A 179 -1.48 10.65 -7.61
C ASP A 179 0.02 10.91 -7.75
N ILE A 180 0.60 10.39 -8.82
CA ILE A 180 2.03 10.50 -9.10
C ILE A 180 2.43 11.96 -9.36
N THR A 181 1.53 12.75 -9.92
CA THR A 181 1.81 14.15 -10.29
C THR A 181 1.99 15.04 -9.06
N SER A 182 1.15 14.86 -8.05
CA SER A 182 1.19 15.63 -6.80
C SER A 182 1.99 14.97 -5.69
N ASP A 183 2.49 13.74 -5.89
CA ASP A 183 3.14 12.89 -4.86
C ASP A 183 2.26 12.69 -3.64
N ALA A 184 0.96 12.52 -3.85
CA ALA A 184 -0.02 12.39 -2.79
C ALA A 184 -0.77 11.06 -2.86
N VAL A 185 -0.79 10.34 -1.74
CA VAL A 185 -1.62 9.15 -1.54
C VAL A 185 -2.86 9.53 -0.76
N VAL A 186 -4.02 9.31 -1.37
CA VAL A 186 -5.34 9.63 -0.80
C VAL A 186 -6.03 8.33 -0.39
N CYS A 187 -6.57 8.28 0.84
CA CYS A 187 -7.39 7.17 1.30
C CYS A 187 -8.83 7.35 0.79
N LEU A 188 -9.28 6.43 -0.06
CA LEU A 188 -10.63 6.42 -0.60
C LEU A 188 -11.60 5.58 0.26
N LEU A 189 -11.09 4.47 0.84
CA LEU A 189 -11.86 3.59 1.72
C LEU A 189 -11.02 3.24 2.95
N PRO A 190 -11.59 3.24 4.18
CA PRO A 190 -13.00 3.44 4.53
C PRO A 190 -13.48 4.87 4.28
N TYR A 191 -14.78 5.00 4.03
CA TYR A 191 -15.41 6.31 3.79
C TYR A 191 -15.18 7.29 4.93
N GLN A 192 -15.18 8.57 4.63
CA GLN A 192 -15.05 9.61 5.64
C GLN A 192 -16.22 9.55 6.64
N GLY A 193 -15.92 9.70 7.91
CA GLY A 193 -16.95 9.64 8.95
C GLY A 193 -17.36 8.24 9.41
N SER A 194 -16.90 7.16 8.77
CA SER A 194 -17.21 5.78 9.18
C SER A 194 -16.63 5.39 10.55
N GLY A 195 -15.76 6.21 11.15
CA GLY A 195 -15.14 5.97 12.47
C GLY A 195 -14.18 4.77 12.50
N SER A 196 -14.22 3.92 11.49
CA SER A 196 -13.41 2.71 11.36
C SER A 196 -12.05 3.00 10.73
N GLY A 197 -11.02 2.26 11.15
CA GLY A 197 -9.70 2.30 10.52
C GLY A 197 -9.62 1.51 9.22
N SER A 198 -10.55 0.58 8.99
CA SER A 198 -10.67 -0.28 7.80
C SER A 198 -12.12 -0.64 7.56
N TYR A 199 -12.47 -0.94 6.33
CA TYR A 199 -13.82 -1.38 5.93
C TYR A 199 -13.94 -2.89 6.09
N ALA A 200 -14.93 -3.36 6.86
CA ALA A 200 -15.17 -4.79 7.03
C ALA A 200 -15.88 -5.36 5.79
N VAL A 201 -15.39 -6.50 5.29
CA VAL A 201 -15.98 -7.23 4.18
C VAL A 201 -16.27 -8.67 4.57
N THR A 202 -17.35 -9.23 4.04
CA THR A 202 -17.79 -10.61 4.24
C THR A 202 -17.35 -11.47 3.06
N HIS A 203 -16.98 -12.72 3.32
CA HIS A 203 -16.57 -13.66 2.29
C HIS A 203 -17.66 -13.87 1.23
N ASP A 204 -17.24 -14.04 -0.01
CA ASP A 204 -18.07 -14.27 -1.19
C ASP A 204 -19.13 -13.21 -1.49
N GLU A 205 -19.20 -12.13 -0.69
CA GLU A 205 -20.07 -11.00 -0.94
C GLU A 205 -19.47 -10.04 -1.97
N GLU A 206 -20.31 -9.54 -2.88
CA GLU A 206 -19.92 -8.57 -3.88
C GLU A 206 -20.12 -7.15 -3.37
N TYR A 207 -19.09 -6.32 -3.56
CA TYR A 207 -19.07 -4.91 -3.19
C TYR A 207 -18.83 -4.05 -4.42
N TYR A 208 -19.56 -2.94 -4.50
CA TYR A 208 -19.39 -1.91 -5.52
C TYR A 208 -19.18 -0.58 -4.81
N PHE A 209 -17.94 -0.25 -4.55
CA PHE A 209 -17.56 0.96 -3.82
C PHE A 209 -17.66 2.21 -4.67
N PHE A 210 -17.80 3.36 -4.00
CA PHE A 210 -17.89 4.72 -4.56
C PHE A 210 -19.17 4.97 -5.36
N SER A 211 -20.20 4.16 -5.13
CA SER A 211 -21.53 4.27 -5.74
C SER A 211 -22.60 4.43 -4.66
N PRO A 212 -23.26 5.60 -4.52
CA PRO A 212 -24.36 5.77 -3.58
C PRO A 212 -25.52 4.79 -3.83
N GLN A 213 -25.75 4.39 -5.09
CA GLN A 213 -26.82 3.46 -5.45
C GLN A 213 -26.55 2.02 -5.02
N LYS A 214 -25.31 1.68 -4.77
CA LYS A 214 -24.85 0.35 -4.30
C LYS A 214 -24.40 0.35 -2.85
N ALA A 215 -24.59 1.47 -2.12
CA ALA A 215 -24.25 1.59 -0.72
C ALA A 215 -24.93 0.52 0.12
N LYS A 216 -24.17 -0.07 1.06
CA LYS A 216 -24.70 -1.07 1.99
C LYS A 216 -25.18 -0.39 3.28
N PRO A 217 -26.09 -1.03 4.02
CA PRO A 217 -26.46 -0.52 5.34
C PRO A 217 -25.21 -0.36 6.22
N GLY A 218 -25.00 0.85 6.74
CA GLY A 218 -23.84 1.19 7.58
C GLY A 218 -22.68 1.88 6.86
N ASP A 219 -22.73 2.03 5.53
CA ASP A 219 -21.69 2.75 4.79
C ASP A 219 -21.64 4.25 5.11
N GLY A 220 -22.75 4.82 5.61
CA GLY A 220 -22.86 6.27 5.83
C GLY A 220 -22.89 7.02 4.49
N ASP A 221 -22.25 8.18 4.46
CA ASP A 221 -22.14 8.98 3.24
C ASP A 221 -21.07 8.38 2.32
N VAL A 222 -21.52 7.76 1.23
CA VAL A 222 -20.62 7.21 0.20
C VAL A 222 -20.04 8.35 -0.63
N ASN A 223 -18.73 8.49 -0.60
CA ASN A 223 -18.02 9.48 -1.43
C ASN A 223 -17.94 8.99 -2.87
N GLU A 224 -18.48 9.76 -3.80
CA GLU A 224 -18.23 9.55 -5.23
C GLU A 224 -16.81 9.99 -5.59
N VAL A 225 -16.17 9.26 -6.49
CA VAL A 225 -14.81 9.53 -6.95
C VAL A 225 -14.84 9.80 -8.44
N VAL A 226 -14.32 10.95 -8.84
CA VAL A 226 -14.20 11.34 -10.24
C VAL A 226 -12.73 11.38 -10.63
N MET A 227 -12.38 10.69 -11.70
CA MET A 227 -11.03 10.70 -12.25
C MET A 227 -10.79 11.98 -13.02
N THR A 228 -9.76 12.74 -12.65
CA THR A 228 -9.46 14.03 -13.28
C THR A 228 -8.02 14.06 -13.77
N CYS A 229 -7.80 14.74 -14.89
CA CYS A 229 -6.49 15.08 -15.40
C CYS A 229 -6.28 16.60 -15.24
N SER A 230 -5.11 17.00 -14.78
CA SER A 230 -4.76 18.41 -14.61
C SER A 230 -4.82 19.17 -15.92
N GLU A 231 -5.18 20.46 -15.90
CA GLU A 231 -5.35 21.27 -17.11
C GLU A 231 -4.11 21.31 -18.02
N ASN A 232 -2.93 21.19 -17.44
CA ASN A 232 -1.65 21.27 -18.14
C ASN A 232 -1.16 19.93 -18.71
N ASN A 233 -1.84 18.82 -18.43
CA ASN A 233 -1.43 17.49 -18.82
C ASN A 233 -2.44 16.92 -19.83
N ASP A 234 -1.96 16.15 -20.81
CA ASP A 234 -2.81 15.44 -21.76
C ASP A 234 -3.23 14.07 -21.21
N GLU A 235 -2.39 13.52 -20.32
CA GLU A 235 -2.66 12.29 -19.60
C GLU A 235 -1.91 12.24 -18.26
N GLU A 236 -2.48 11.55 -17.29
CA GLU A 236 -1.88 11.34 -15.96
C GLU A 236 -2.01 9.89 -15.54
N MET A 237 -0.95 9.39 -14.90
CA MET A 237 -0.93 8.06 -14.33
C MET A 237 -1.19 8.14 -12.83
N ASN A 238 -2.15 7.35 -12.36
CA ASN A 238 -2.44 7.13 -10.96
C ASN A 238 -2.23 5.66 -10.61
N GLU A 239 -2.05 5.34 -9.35
CA GLU A 239 -1.94 3.97 -8.87
C GLU A 239 -2.97 3.70 -7.78
N LEU A 240 -3.80 2.70 -8.01
CA LEU A 240 -4.76 2.22 -7.03
C LEU A 240 -4.10 1.12 -6.19
N TYR A 241 -4.15 1.28 -4.87
CA TYR A 241 -3.72 0.27 -3.90
C TYR A 241 -4.94 -0.29 -3.20
N VAL A 242 -5.19 -1.58 -3.40
CA VAL A 242 -6.23 -2.34 -2.71
C VAL A 242 -5.54 -3.20 -1.65
N VAL A 243 -5.71 -2.84 -0.39
CA VAL A 243 -5.05 -3.49 0.76
C VAL A 243 -6.10 -4.26 1.54
N PHE A 244 -5.94 -5.57 1.58
CA PHE A 244 -6.86 -6.48 2.26
C PHE A 244 -6.13 -7.34 3.27
N SER A 245 -6.76 -7.59 4.42
CA SER A 245 -6.30 -8.57 5.40
C SER A 245 -7.47 -9.22 6.14
N PRO A 246 -7.40 -10.53 6.46
CA PRO A 246 -8.32 -11.15 7.40
C PRO A 246 -8.24 -10.58 8.81
N GLU A 247 -7.12 -9.93 9.16
CA GLU A 247 -6.89 -9.30 10.45
C GLU A 247 -7.15 -7.79 10.39
N TYR A 248 -7.68 -7.22 11.47
CA TYR A 248 -7.91 -5.77 11.54
C TYR A 248 -6.60 -4.98 11.50
N PHE A 249 -6.55 -3.96 10.68
CA PHE A 249 -5.45 -3.01 10.61
C PHE A 249 -5.94 -1.55 10.51
N SER A 250 -5.15 -0.62 11.01
CA SER A 250 -5.51 0.79 11.01
C SER A 250 -4.99 1.46 9.74
N LYS A 251 -5.77 2.34 9.15
CA LYS A 251 -5.43 3.08 7.92
C LYS A 251 -4.20 4.01 8.01
N GLY A 252 -3.57 4.14 9.18
CA GLY A 252 -2.34 4.94 9.34
C GLY A 252 -2.49 6.46 9.20
N ILE A 253 -3.60 6.95 8.66
CA ILE A 253 -3.84 8.35 8.26
C ILE A 253 -4.47 9.19 9.39
N SER A 254 -4.38 8.79 10.66
CA SER A 254 -5.05 9.47 11.78
C SER A 254 -4.49 10.86 12.13
N LYS A 255 -3.41 11.31 11.49
CA LYS A 255 -2.74 12.59 11.83
C LYS A 255 -2.72 13.63 10.71
N ILE A 256 -3.39 13.39 9.59
CA ILE A 256 -3.33 14.32 8.46
C ILE A 256 -4.44 15.35 8.60
N GLN A 257 -4.03 16.61 8.61
CA GLN A 257 -4.91 17.75 8.62
C GLN A 257 -5.84 17.70 7.40
N GLN A 258 -7.14 17.67 7.65
CA GLN A 258 -8.15 17.95 6.62
C GLN A 258 -7.86 19.33 6.04
N ARG A 259 -7.44 19.42 4.80
CA ARG A 259 -7.35 20.70 4.10
C ARG A 259 -8.74 21.08 3.64
N LYS A 260 -9.36 22.07 4.27
CA LYS A 260 -10.50 22.78 3.72
C LYS A 260 -10.01 23.66 2.58
N ILE A 261 -10.42 23.35 1.36
CA ILE A 261 -10.16 24.20 0.18
C ILE A 261 -11.30 25.24 0.04
N SER A 262 -12.51 24.88 0.41
CA SER A 262 -13.68 25.76 0.56
C SER A 262 -14.62 25.18 1.60
N ASP A 263 -15.67 25.95 2.00
CA ASP A 263 -16.63 25.47 3.02
C ASP A 263 -17.39 24.21 2.60
N ASP A 264 -17.44 23.90 1.29
CA ASP A 264 -18.18 22.79 0.72
C ASP A 264 -17.28 21.67 0.16
N LEU A 265 -15.95 21.83 0.10
CA LEU A 265 -15.04 20.85 -0.47
C LEU A 265 -14.07 20.32 0.60
N VAL A 266 -14.35 19.14 1.11
CA VAL A 266 -13.47 18.42 2.04
C VAL A 266 -12.58 17.47 1.21
N VAL A 267 -11.29 17.79 1.13
CA VAL A 267 -10.32 16.89 0.46
C VAL A 267 -10.05 15.70 1.38
N PRO A 268 -10.12 14.45 0.86
CA PRO A 268 -9.74 13.27 1.62
C PRO A 268 -8.33 13.42 2.24
N PRO A 269 -8.10 12.86 3.43
CA PRO A 269 -6.77 12.91 4.05
C PRO A 269 -5.74 12.27 3.11
N ALA A 270 -4.69 13.02 2.81
CA ALA A 270 -3.59 12.57 1.95
C ALA A 270 -2.28 12.52 2.72
N MET A 271 -1.39 11.60 2.34
CA MET A 271 -0.01 11.51 2.84
C MET A 271 0.97 11.45 1.65
N GLY A 272 2.24 11.76 1.89
CA GLY A 272 3.27 11.53 0.89
C GLY A 272 3.50 10.05 0.64
N PHE A 273 3.96 9.71 -0.57
CA PHE A 273 4.16 8.30 -0.96
C PHE A 273 5.13 7.56 -0.03
N MET A 274 6.19 8.21 0.42
CA MET A 274 7.16 7.59 1.33
C MET A 274 6.54 7.19 2.66
N ASP A 275 5.71 8.05 3.26
CA ASP A 275 5.01 7.76 4.52
C ASP A 275 4.00 6.63 4.34
N PHE A 276 3.30 6.60 3.21
CA PHE A 276 2.39 5.52 2.84
C PHE A 276 3.13 4.18 2.69
N ASN A 277 4.24 4.17 1.98
CA ASN A 277 5.04 2.97 1.77
C ASN A 277 5.60 2.44 3.09
N ASP A 278 6.10 3.31 3.97
CA ASP A 278 6.54 2.94 5.32
C ASP A 278 5.40 2.36 6.16
N TRP A 279 4.20 2.93 6.08
CA TRP A 279 3.02 2.41 6.72
C TRP A 279 2.66 1.01 6.19
N LEU A 280 2.67 0.84 4.87
CA LEU A 280 2.34 -0.42 4.22
C LEU A 280 3.31 -1.54 4.62
N ILE A 281 4.62 -1.26 4.56
CA ILE A 281 5.68 -2.19 4.97
C ILE A 281 5.52 -2.59 6.44
N LYS A 282 5.25 -1.63 7.34
CA LYS A 282 5.05 -1.91 8.77
C LYS A 282 3.84 -2.80 9.03
N ASN A 283 2.75 -2.63 8.29
CA ASN A 283 1.58 -3.48 8.45
C ASN A 283 1.82 -4.88 7.87
N GLN A 284 2.43 -5.00 6.69
CA GLN A 284 2.81 -6.30 6.11
C GLN A 284 3.84 -7.06 6.98
N ALA A 285 4.70 -6.34 7.72
CA ALA A 285 5.62 -6.96 8.67
C ALA A 285 4.91 -7.58 9.88
N LYS A 286 3.79 -6.99 10.31
CA LYS A 286 2.98 -7.46 11.43
C LYS A 286 1.98 -8.53 11.03
N ASP A 287 1.50 -8.48 9.80
CA ASP A 287 0.44 -9.32 9.29
C ASP A 287 0.86 -9.98 7.97
N GLU A 288 1.25 -11.25 8.07
CA GLU A 288 1.67 -12.06 6.91
C GLU A 288 0.55 -12.37 5.93
N LYS A 289 -0.71 -12.23 6.36
CA LYS A 289 -1.88 -12.47 5.54
C LYS A 289 -2.32 -11.23 4.77
N MET A 290 -1.71 -10.07 5.06
CA MET A 290 -2.03 -8.83 4.36
C MET A 290 -1.62 -8.93 2.90
N GLN A 291 -2.60 -8.74 2.03
CA GLN A 291 -2.46 -8.77 0.58
C GLN A 291 -2.60 -7.36 0.02
N VAL A 292 -1.81 -7.06 -0.99
CA VAL A 292 -1.81 -5.75 -1.65
C VAL A 292 -1.89 -5.96 -3.15
N LEU A 293 -2.96 -5.50 -3.76
CA LEU A 293 -3.09 -5.42 -5.20
C LEU A 293 -2.87 -3.98 -5.64
N ARG A 294 -2.00 -3.80 -6.63
CA ARG A 294 -1.71 -2.50 -7.24
C ARG A 294 -2.16 -2.50 -8.69
N ILE A 295 -2.95 -1.49 -9.06
CA ILE A 295 -3.51 -1.33 -10.39
C ILE A 295 -3.14 0.07 -10.90
N ASN A 296 -2.59 0.14 -12.11
CA ASN A 296 -2.28 1.41 -12.76
C ASN A 296 -3.54 1.95 -13.43
N LEU A 297 -3.85 3.22 -13.20
CA LEU A 297 -4.99 3.92 -13.79
C LEU A 297 -4.49 5.08 -14.64
N LEU A 298 -4.76 5.04 -15.94
CA LEU A 298 -4.44 6.12 -16.86
C LEU A 298 -5.65 7.05 -17.03
N VAL A 299 -5.48 8.33 -16.75
CA VAL A 299 -6.51 9.35 -16.98
C VAL A 299 -6.09 10.22 -18.15
N LYS A 300 -6.92 10.28 -19.19
CA LYS A 300 -6.69 11.08 -20.40
C LYS A 300 -7.55 12.34 -20.36
N LYS A 301 -7.01 13.43 -20.83
CA LYS A 301 -7.79 14.64 -21.10
C LYS A 301 -8.94 14.33 -22.06
N GLN A 302 -10.07 15.03 -21.94
CA GLN A 302 -11.20 14.89 -22.88
C GLN A 302 -10.86 15.39 -24.26
#